data_51d5eafab823319eef9493078bb89597
#
_entry.id   51d5eafab823319eef9493078bb89597
#
_cell.length_a   1.000
_cell.length_b   1.000
_cell.length_c   1.000
_cell.angle_alpha   90.00
_cell.angle_beta   90.00
_cell.angle_gamma   90.00
#
_symmetry.space_group_name_H-M   'P 1'
#
loop_
_entity.id
_entity.type
_entity.pdbx_description
1 polymer ?
#
loop_
_entity_poly.entity_id
_entity_poly.type
_entity_poly.pdbx_seq_one_letter_code
_entity_poly.pdbx_strand_id
1 'polypeptide(L)'
;MPMPEIQQIRGLQRFCGLLRFFEFQPFGYSKRYSNPFGANLWNTKSVPEENLMPAPALRLSDRQLKGVKPASKDYVLTDGDGLQLRVRSNGSLLWNFNYREPVTKNRINMGLGTYPELSLANARKMAVEARELLAQGIDPKVQRDTLNEAKRAETEHTFENVATAWFELKKDSVTPAYAEDIWRSLTLHVFPDLKTTPLSKISAPMVIELLRPIEAKGSLETVKRLSQRLNEIMTYGVNSGLIFANPLSGIRAVFKKPKKQNMAALRPDELSELMIEIANASIKRITRCLIEWQLHTMTRPAEAATTRWADIDFDKRIWTIPPERMKKRRPHTIPLTEQALALLETLKPHSGHREYVFPADRNPRTHANSQTANMALKRMGFQDRLVSHGMRSMASTILNEHGWDPELIEVALAHVDKDEVRSAYNRADYIERRRPMMAWWSEHIQKAATGNLSASAIKQTRDHNVVPIR
;
A
#
# COMPACT_ATOMS: atom_id res chain seq x y z
N MET A 1 43.65 33.91 11.27
CA MET A 1 44.52 32.72 11.06
C MET A 1 43.74 31.67 10.31
N PRO A 2 44.34 31.04 9.28
CA PRO A 2 43.69 30.68 8.04
C PRO A 2 43.14 29.24 7.99
N MET A 3 42.22 29.04 7.07
CA MET A 3 41.73 27.73 6.59
C MET A 3 42.87 26.92 5.94
N PRO A 4 42.82 25.60 5.95
CA PRO A 4 43.59 24.84 5.00
C PRO A 4 42.69 24.26 3.86
N GLU A 5 43.36 24.21 2.76
CA GLU A 5 43.07 23.89 1.39
C GLU A 5 42.40 22.55 1.10
N ILE A 6 41.65 22.62 0.01
CA ILE A 6 41.08 21.51 -0.78
C ILE A 6 42.23 20.76 -1.51
N GLN A 7 42.39 19.51 -1.24
CA GLN A 7 43.13 18.59 -2.14
C GLN A 7 42.18 17.81 -3.04
N GLN A 8 42.36 18.06 -4.33
CA GLN A 8 41.80 17.30 -5.43
C GLN A 8 42.33 15.86 -5.43
N ILE A 9 41.41 14.88 -5.52
CA ILE A 9 41.76 13.54 -5.98
C ILE A 9 41.24 13.36 -7.41
N ARG A 10 42.14 13.42 -8.37
CA ARG A 10 41.99 12.91 -9.74
C ARG A 10 41.99 11.38 -9.72
N GLY A 11 41.06 10.78 -10.43
CA GLY A 11 41.19 9.38 -10.83
C GLY A 11 39.85 8.67 -10.93
N LEU A 12 39.28 8.67 -12.14
CA LEU A 12 38.60 7.54 -12.77
C LEU A 12 37.92 8.01 -14.07
N GLN A 13 38.79 8.31 -15.06
CA GLN A 13 38.41 8.15 -16.47
C GLN A 13 38.71 6.70 -16.84
N ARG A 14 37.72 5.95 -17.26
CA ARG A 14 37.73 4.86 -18.25
C ARG A 14 36.46 4.04 -18.13
N PHE A 15 35.50 4.34 -18.99
CA PHE A 15 34.68 3.37 -19.72
C PHE A 15 33.65 4.20 -20.55
N CYS A 16 34.18 4.66 -21.69
CA CYS A 16 33.34 5.12 -22.79
C CYS A 16 34.03 4.60 -24.06
N GLY A 17 33.41 3.68 -24.72
CA GLY A 17 33.94 3.13 -25.98
C GLY A 17 33.13 1.95 -26.44
N LEU A 18 32.20 2.22 -27.36
CA LEU A 18 31.85 1.41 -28.51
C LEU A 18 30.41 1.73 -28.99
N LEU A 19 30.29 2.85 -29.66
CA LEU A 19 29.23 3.04 -30.66
C LEU A 19 29.94 3.29 -31.98
N ARG A 20 30.11 2.24 -32.80
CA ARG A 20 30.55 2.36 -34.19
C ARG A 20 29.35 2.71 -35.07
N PHE A 21 29.43 3.88 -35.66
CA PHE A 21 28.68 4.27 -36.84
C PHE A 21 29.10 3.38 -38.00
N PHE A 22 28.17 2.74 -38.67
CA PHE A 22 28.34 2.18 -40.00
C PHE A 22 27.85 3.21 -41.02
N GLU A 23 28.79 3.86 -41.68
CA GLU A 23 28.57 4.56 -42.94
C GLU A 23 28.44 3.55 -44.08
N PHE A 24 27.33 3.63 -44.79
CA PHE A 24 27.16 2.93 -46.09
C PHE A 24 27.71 3.83 -47.21
N GLN A 25 28.78 3.36 -47.85
CA GLN A 25 29.19 3.88 -49.14
C GLN A 25 28.71 2.96 -50.28
N PRO A 26 28.32 3.52 -51.43
CA PRO A 26 27.80 2.75 -52.57
C PRO A 26 28.94 2.26 -53.46
N PHE A 27 29.01 0.99 -53.69
CA PHE A 27 29.92 0.42 -54.71
C PHE A 27 29.15 0.23 -56.01
N GLY A 28 29.46 1.04 -56.99
CA GLY A 28 29.14 0.79 -58.36
C GLY A 28 30.16 -0.15 -59.02
N TYR A 29 29.70 -1.17 -59.70
CA TYR A 29 30.51 -1.89 -60.69
C TYR A 29 29.67 -2.17 -61.92
N SER A 30 29.97 -1.39 -62.99
CA SER A 30 29.67 -1.69 -64.37
C SER A 30 30.71 -2.71 -64.87
N LYS A 31 30.26 -3.84 -65.37
CA LYS A 31 31.04 -4.64 -66.36
C LYS A 31 30.13 -5.09 -67.47
N ARG A 32 30.38 -4.46 -68.65
CA ARG A 32 30.00 -4.99 -69.95
C ARG A 32 30.81 -6.24 -70.26
N TYR A 33 30.15 -7.27 -70.70
CA TYR A 33 30.81 -8.32 -71.48
C TYR A 33 30.07 -8.48 -72.80
N SER A 34 30.83 -8.31 -73.83
CA SER A 34 30.54 -8.45 -75.24
C SER A 34 30.38 -9.92 -75.63
N ASN A 35 29.43 -10.13 -76.51
CA ASN A 35 29.18 -11.38 -77.21
C ASN A 35 30.18 -11.57 -78.38
N PRO A 36 30.60 -12.78 -78.71
CA PRO A 36 30.70 -13.13 -80.13
C PRO A 36 30.21 -14.55 -80.46
N PHE A 37 29.58 -14.61 -81.65
CA PHE A 37 29.39 -15.74 -82.53
C PHE A 37 28.42 -16.86 -82.14
N GLY A 38 27.51 -17.27 -82.91
CA GLY A 38 27.39 -17.56 -84.29
C GLY A 38 26.05 -18.21 -84.67
N ALA A 39 25.76 -18.13 -85.83
CA ALA A 39 24.50 -18.36 -86.60
C ALA A 39 23.97 -19.82 -86.52
N ASN A 40 22.66 -19.82 -86.86
CA ASN A 40 21.91 -20.86 -87.60
C ASN A 40 21.37 -22.09 -86.91
N LEU A 41 20.05 -22.24 -86.80
CA LEU A 41 19.28 -23.09 -87.72
C LEU A 41 17.80 -23.13 -87.34
N TRP A 42 16.97 -22.94 -88.29
CA TRP A 42 15.51 -23.08 -88.26
C TRP A 42 15.11 -24.48 -87.76
N ASN A 43 14.23 -24.55 -86.79
CA ASN A 43 13.33 -25.68 -86.70
C ASN A 43 11.99 -25.23 -86.06
N THR A 44 10.99 -25.22 -86.91
CA THR A 44 9.59 -25.03 -86.61
C THR A 44 9.10 -26.23 -85.80
N LYS A 45 8.76 -26.06 -84.54
CA LYS A 45 7.83 -26.93 -83.82
C LYS A 45 6.89 -26.10 -82.95
N SER A 46 5.64 -26.19 -83.32
CA SER A 46 4.38 -26.01 -82.60
C SER A 46 4.45 -25.17 -81.30
N VAL A 47 3.78 -24.02 -81.32
CA VAL A 47 3.39 -23.21 -80.19
C VAL A 47 2.57 -24.08 -79.24
N PRO A 48 2.94 -24.24 -77.98
CA PRO A 48 2.04 -24.76 -76.99
C PRO A 48 1.06 -23.64 -76.56
N GLU A 49 -0.13 -24.05 -76.37
CA GLU A 49 -1.29 -23.32 -75.91
C GLU A 49 -1.02 -22.20 -74.92
N GLU A 50 -1.66 -21.08 -75.21
CA GLU A 50 -1.79 -19.91 -74.35
C GLU A 50 -1.95 -20.30 -72.85
N ASN A 51 -1.02 -19.85 -72.02
CA ASN A 51 -1.29 -19.64 -70.58
C ASN A 51 -2.39 -18.55 -70.52
N LEU A 52 -3.65 -18.97 -70.64
CA LEU A 52 -4.77 -18.12 -70.25
C LEU A 52 -4.53 -17.72 -68.77
N MET A 53 -4.22 -16.46 -68.55
CA MET A 53 -4.35 -15.89 -67.21
C MET A 53 -5.76 -16.24 -66.71
N PRO A 54 -5.91 -16.78 -65.50
CA PRO A 54 -7.22 -17.07 -64.97
C PRO A 54 -8.03 -15.78 -64.98
N ALA A 55 -9.22 -15.83 -65.57
CA ALA A 55 -10.14 -14.70 -65.63
C ALA A 55 -10.25 -14.08 -64.22
N PRO A 56 -10.28 -12.74 -64.10
CA PRO A 56 -10.42 -12.08 -62.78
C PRO A 56 -11.66 -12.65 -62.12
N ALA A 57 -11.45 -13.19 -60.91
CA ALA A 57 -12.55 -13.76 -60.10
C ALA A 57 -13.69 -12.76 -60.03
N LEU A 58 -14.89 -13.13 -60.53
CA LEU A 58 -16.06 -12.29 -60.42
C LEU A 58 -16.32 -11.96 -58.98
N ARG A 59 -16.28 -10.68 -58.62
CA ARG A 59 -16.58 -10.22 -57.26
C ARG A 59 -17.97 -10.64 -56.84
N LEU A 60 -18.14 -11.04 -55.58
CA LEU A 60 -19.42 -11.45 -55.04
C LEU A 60 -20.43 -10.29 -55.06
N SER A 61 -21.69 -10.59 -55.18
CA SER A 61 -22.79 -9.63 -55.05
C SER A 61 -23.71 -10.00 -53.90
N ASP A 62 -24.40 -9.00 -53.32
CA ASP A 62 -25.36 -9.25 -52.23
C ASP A 62 -26.49 -10.22 -52.65
N ARG A 63 -26.87 -10.22 -53.94
CA ARG A 63 -27.84 -11.16 -54.47
C ARG A 63 -27.34 -12.61 -54.42
N GLN A 64 -26.05 -12.83 -54.72
CA GLN A 64 -25.42 -14.14 -54.60
C GLN A 64 -25.35 -14.59 -53.14
N LEU A 65 -24.97 -13.69 -52.24
CA LEU A 65 -24.86 -13.99 -50.81
C LEU A 65 -26.20 -14.40 -50.21
N LYS A 66 -27.29 -13.73 -50.54
CA LYS A 66 -28.66 -14.10 -50.12
C LYS A 66 -29.12 -15.45 -50.66
N GLY A 67 -28.55 -15.91 -51.75
CA GLY A 67 -28.86 -17.20 -52.38
C GLY A 67 -27.96 -18.36 -51.94
N VAL A 68 -26.97 -18.12 -51.08
CA VAL A 68 -26.02 -19.14 -50.63
C VAL A 68 -26.74 -20.20 -49.79
N LYS A 69 -26.57 -21.47 -50.12
CA LYS A 69 -27.11 -22.61 -49.38
C LYS A 69 -25.93 -23.43 -48.76
N PRO A 70 -26.09 -23.95 -47.55
CA PRO A 70 -25.10 -24.87 -47.00
C PRO A 70 -25.03 -26.17 -47.83
N ALA A 71 -23.84 -26.73 -47.88
CA ALA A 71 -23.57 -28.04 -48.51
C ALA A 71 -23.15 -29.06 -47.44
N SER A 72 -23.02 -30.35 -47.85
CA SER A 72 -22.56 -31.41 -46.96
C SER A 72 -21.15 -31.22 -46.41
N LYS A 73 -20.33 -30.37 -47.10
CA LYS A 73 -18.98 -29.98 -46.64
C LYS A 73 -18.83 -28.45 -46.74
N ASP A 74 -17.97 -27.89 -45.88
CA ASP A 74 -17.60 -26.49 -45.93
C ASP A 74 -17.00 -26.16 -47.30
N TYR A 75 -17.40 -25.01 -47.88
CA TYR A 75 -16.82 -24.50 -49.10
C TYR A 75 -16.56 -22.99 -49.01
N VAL A 76 -15.79 -22.47 -49.97
CA VAL A 76 -15.34 -21.09 -49.93
C VAL A 76 -15.75 -20.37 -51.22
N LEU A 77 -16.34 -19.20 -51.10
CA LEU A 77 -16.59 -18.26 -52.16
C LEU A 77 -15.55 -17.13 -52.10
N THR A 78 -14.86 -16.89 -53.19
CA THR A 78 -13.80 -15.86 -53.26
C THR A 78 -14.34 -14.55 -53.83
N ASP A 79 -14.14 -13.44 -53.12
CA ASP A 79 -14.51 -12.09 -53.59
C ASP A 79 -13.34 -11.38 -54.33
N GLY A 80 -12.16 -11.94 -54.25
CA GLY A 80 -10.94 -11.33 -54.77
C GLY A 80 -10.11 -10.66 -53.65
N ASP A 81 -8.88 -10.28 -53.98
CA ASP A 81 -7.98 -9.52 -53.11
C ASP A 81 -7.76 -10.13 -51.70
N GLY A 82 -7.85 -11.46 -51.58
CA GLY A 82 -7.72 -12.18 -50.32
C GLY A 82 -9.01 -12.32 -49.51
N LEU A 83 -10.09 -11.61 -49.88
CA LEU A 83 -11.39 -11.72 -49.20
C LEU A 83 -12.15 -12.97 -49.67
N GLN A 84 -12.60 -13.76 -48.70
CA GLN A 84 -13.30 -15.02 -48.92
C GLN A 84 -14.49 -15.15 -47.95
N LEU A 85 -15.60 -15.73 -48.43
CA LEU A 85 -16.71 -16.15 -47.58
C LEU A 85 -16.67 -17.68 -47.41
N ARG A 86 -16.47 -18.16 -46.23
CA ARG A 86 -16.56 -19.57 -45.90
C ARG A 86 -18.01 -19.91 -45.55
N VAL A 87 -18.58 -20.82 -46.28
CA VAL A 87 -19.90 -21.37 -46.03
C VAL A 87 -19.72 -22.69 -45.30
N ARG A 88 -20.20 -22.75 -44.07
CA ARG A 88 -20.12 -23.95 -43.23
C ARG A 88 -21.32 -24.86 -43.51
N SER A 89 -21.13 -26.15 -43.31
CA SER A 89 -22.19 -27.18 -43.41
C SER A 89 -23.38 -26.93 -42.48
N ASN A 90 -23.16 -26.23 -41.35
CA ASN A 90 -24.21 -25.81 -40.42
C ASN A 90 -24.97 -24.55 -40.85
N GLY A 91 -24.68 -23.98 -42.04
CA GLY A 91 -25.31 -22.79 -42.55
C GLY A 91 -24.70 -21.46 -42.17
N SER A 92 -23.68 -21.42 -41.30
CA SER A 92 -23.02 -20.17 -40.93
C SER A 92 -22.07 -19.67 -42.02
N LEU A 93 -22.10 -18.36 -42.28
CA LEU A 93 -21.35 -17.67 -43.33
C LEU A 93 -20.28 -16.79 -42.67
N LEU A 94 -19.00 -17.08 -42.90
CA LEU A 94 -17.87 -16.43 -42.22
C LEU A 94 -16.99 -15.70 -43.23
N TRP A 95 -16.84 -14.40 -43.06
CA TRP A 95 -15.86 -13.63 -43.80
C TRP A 95 -14.45 -13.91 -43.28
N ASN A 96 -13.54 -14.24 -44.20
CA ASN A 96 -12.14 -14.48 -43.94
C ASN A 96 -11.28 -13.66 -44.87
N PHE A 97 -10.14 -13.18 -44.37
CA PHE A 97 -9.09 -12.56 -45.19
C PHE A 97 -7.88 -13.50 -45.22
N ASN A 98 -7.50 -13.92 -46.41
CA ASN A 98 -6.39 -14.82 -46.63
C ASN A 98 -5.20 -14.04 -47.19
N TYR A 99 -4.08 -14.10 -46.53
CA TYR A 99 -2.88 -13.36 -46.89
C TYR A 99 -1.60 -14.15 -46.54
N ARG A 100 -0.44 -13.63 -46.96
CA ARG A 100 0.87 -14.13 -46.53
C ARG A 100 1.46 -13.21 -45.47
N GLU A 101 1.90 -13.78 -44.37
CA GLU A 101 2.58 -13.07 -43.30
C GLU A 101 3.80 -12.32 -43.87
N PRO A 102 4.07 -11.08 -43.46
CA PRO A 102 5.14 -10.27 -44.01
C PRO A 102 6.54 -10.86 -43.85
N VAL A 103 6.81 -11.51 -42.70
CA VAL A 103 8.12 -12.07 -42.34
C VAL A 103 8.29 -13.48 -42.83
N THR A 104 7.49 -14.42 -42.36
CA THR A 104 7.64 -15.87 -42.62
C THR A 104 7.08 -16.30 -43.95
N LYS A 105 6.29 -15.44 -44.64
CA LYS A 105 5.59 -15.75 -45.87
C LYS A 105 4.54 -16.87 -45.77
N ASN A 106 4.26 -17.35 -44.58
CA ASN A 106 3.25 -18.35 -44.30
C ASN A 106 1.85 -17.82 -44.66
N ARG A 107 0.99 -18.71 -45.16
CA ARG A 107 -0.39 -18.37 -45.45
C ARG A 107 -1.20 -18.31 -44.17
N ILE A 108 -1.81 -17.16 -43.90
CA ILE A 108 -2.71 -16.92 -42.77
C ILE A 108 -4.12 -16.67 -43.25
N ASN A 109 -5.09 -17.22 -42.53
CA ASN A 109 -6.50 -17.02 -42.75
C ASN A 109 -7.11 -16.32 -41.55
N MET A 110 -7.36 -15.01 -41.64
CA MET A 110 -7.90 -14.17 -40.58
C MET A 110 -9.43 -14.04 -40.70
N GLY A 111 -10.19 -14.50 -39.71
CA GLY A 111 -11.63 -14.28 -39.66
C GLY A 111 -11.96 -12.78 -39.46
N LEU A 112 -12.85 -12.26 -40.26
CA LEU A 112 -13.30 -10.85 -40.17
C LEU A 112 -14.64 -10.71 -39.43
N GLY A 113 -15.55 -11.67 -39.58
CA GLY A 113 -16.87 -11.68 -38.93
C GLY A 113 -17.86 -12.56 -39.67
N THR A 114 -19.10 -12.57 -39.20
CA THR A 114 -20.21 -13.37 -39.78
C THR A 114 -21.08 -12.51 -40.67
N TYR A 115 -21.55 -13.13 -41.74
CA TYR A 115 -22.62 -12.55 -42.56
C TYR A 115 -23.97 -13.09 -42.02
N PRO A 116 -25.06 -12.26 -41.92
CA PRO A 116 -25.19 -10.91 -42.43
C PRO A 116 -24.73 -9.78 -41.47
N GLU A 117 -24.31 -10.03 -40.21
CA GLU A 117 -23.90 -9.00 -39.25
C GLU A 117 -22.78 -8.11 -39.84
N LEU A 118 -21.84 -8.73 -40.54
CA LEU A 118 -20.83 -8.02 -41.31
C LEU A 118 -21.26 -8.07 -42.79
N SER A 119 -21.70 -6.92 -43.34
CA SER A 119 -22.11 -6.80 -44.75
C SER A 119 -20.90 -6.97 -45.69
N LEU A 120 -21.17 -7.31 -46.95
CA LEU A 120 -20.14 -7.41 -48.00
C LEU A 120 -19.31 -6.12 -48.13
N ALA A 121 -19.97 -4.97 -48.08
CA ALA A 121 -19.30 -3.67 -48.18
C ALA A 121 -18.31 -3.45 -47.02
N ASN A 122 -18.73 -3.77 -45.80
CA ASN A 122 -17.88 -3.64 -44.63
C ASN A 122 -16.75 -4.70 -44.61
N ALA A 123 -17.02 -5.93 -45.07
CA ALA A 123 -15.98 -6.95 -45.22
C ALA A 123 -14.88 -6.52 -46.19
N ARG A 124 -15.28 -5.92 -47.33
CA ARG A 124 -14.33 -5.33 -48.28
C ARG A 124 -13.50 -4.21 -47.70
N LYS A 125 -14.15 -3.30 -46.94
CA LYS A 125 -13.44 -2.22 -46.23
C LYS A 125 -12.37 -2.77 -45.29
N MET A 126 -12.72 -3.73 -44.44
CA MET A 126 -11.78 -4.38 -43.53
C MET A 126 -10.65 -5.12 -44.28
N ALA A 127 -10.94 -5.71 -45.45
CA ALA A 127 -9.92 -6.35 -46.26
C ALA A 127 -8.94 -5.32 -46.88
N VAL A 128 -9.43 -4.13 -47.24
CA VAL A 128 -8.58 -3.01 -47.69
C VAL A 128 -7.67 -2.54 -46.58
N GLU A 129 -8.23 -2.27 -45.40
CA GLU A 129 -7.47 -1.85 -44.21
C GLU A 129 -6.38 -2.89 -43.87
N ALA A 130 -6.73 -4.17 -43.88
CA ALA A 130 -5.76 -5.24 -43.64
C ALA A 130 -4.63 -5.27 -44.70
N ARG A 131 -4.91 -4.97 -45.98
CA ARG A 131 -3.88 -4.88 -47.02
C ARG A 131 -2.98 -3.65 -46.85
N GLU A 132 -3.53 -2.53 -46.40
CA GLU A 132 -2.74 -1.33 -46.09
C GLU A 132 -1.71 -1.63 -44.97
N LEU A 133 -2.11 -2.36 -43.93
CA LEU A 133 -1.19 -2.82 -42.90
C LEU A 133 -0.09 -3.75 -43.45
N LEU A 134 -0.48 -4.69 -44.32
CA LEU A 134 0.50 -5.59 -44.95
C LEU A 134 1.48 -4.82 -45.84
N ALA A 135 1.04 -3.79 -46.57
CA ALA A 135 1.91 -2.93 -47.34
C ALA A 135 2.93 -2.16 -46.48
N GLN A 136 2.58 -1.88 -45.24
CA GLN A 136 3.48 -1.30 -44.21
C GLN A 136 4.36 -2.34 -43.50
N GLY A 137 4.25 -3.62 -43.86
CA GLY A 137 4.99 -4.71 -43.23
C GLY A 137 4.42 -5.18 -41.88
N ILE A 138 3.21 -4.74 -41.52
CA ILE A 138 2.52 -5.07 -40.28
C ILE A 138 1.56 -6.24 -40.50
N ASP A 139 1.60 -7.26 -39.62
CA ASP A 139 0.63 -8.37 -39.68
C ASP A 139 -0.72 -7.91 -39.06
N PRO A 140 -1.81 -7.89 -39.85
CA PRO A 140 -3.11 -7.42 -39.39
C PRO A 140 -3.71 -8.27 -38.25
N LYS A 141 -3.41 -9.57 -38.22
CA LYS A 141 -3.89 -10.47 -37.15
C LYS A 141 -3.20 -10.18 -35.85
N VAL A 142 -1.88 -10.05 -35.87
CA VAL A 142 -1.10 -9.72 -34.69
C VAL A 142 -1.53 -8.36 -34.12
N GLN A 143 -1.69 -7.36 -34.97
CA GLN A 143 -2.14 -6.03 -34.54
C GLN A 143 -3.52 -6.08 -33.90
N ARG A 144 -4.47 -6.78 -34.51
CA ARG A 144 -5.82 -6.94 -33.96
C ARG A 144 -5.81 -7.67 -32.63
N ASP A 145 -5.05 -8.75 -32.52
CA ASP A 145 -4.98 -9.57 -31.32
C ASP A 145 -4.33 -8.76 -30.17
N THR A 146 -3.28 -7.97 -30.44
CA THR A 146 -2.68 -7.02 -29.49
C THR A 146 -3.68 -5.95 -29.03
N LEU A 147 -4.47 -5.38 -29.93
CA LEU A 147 -5.50 -4.41 -29.57
C LEU A 147 -6.62 -5.04 -28.70
N ASN A 148 -6.99 -6.28 -28.99
CA ASN A 148 -8.00 -6.99 -28.21
C ASN A 148 -7.46 -7.36 -26.81
N GLU A 149 -6.21 -7.78 -26.72
CA GLU A 149 -5.52 -8.02 -25.44
C GLU A 149 -5.42 -6.73 -24.61
N ALA A 150 -5.06 -5.61 -25.22
CA ALA A 150 -5.04 -4.31 -24.57
C ALA A 150 -6.43 -3.92 -24.02
N LYS A 151 -7.49 -4.11 -24.81
CA LYS A 151 -8.87 -3.84 -24.36
C LYS A 151 -9.30 -4.77 -23.22
N ARG A 152 -8.94 -6.05 -23.26
CA ARG A 152 -9.20 -6.99 -22.17
C ARG A 152 -8.46 -6.59 -20.92
N ALA A 153 -7.16 -6.28 -21.03
CA ALA A 153 -6.36 -5.79 -19.93
C ALA A 153 -6.95 -4.53 -19.29
N GLU A 154 -7.48 -3.59 -20.09
CA GLU A 154 -8.18 -2.40 -19.58
C GLU A 154 -9.43 -2.75 -18.76
N THR A 155 -10.15 -3.79 -19.11
CA THR A 155 -11.39 -4.20 -18.42
C THR A 155 -11.08 -5.04 -17.16
N GLU A 156 -10.06 -5.89 -17.21
CA GLU A 156 -9.70 -6.81 -16.14
C GLU A 156 -8.82 -6.14 -15.05
N HIS A 157 -7.95 -5.21 -15.44
CA HIS A 157 -6.99 -4.56 -14.54
C HIS A 157 -7.46 -3.17 -14.11
N THR A 158 -8.67 -3.11 -13.54
CA THR A 158 -9.15 -1.89 -12.88
C THR A 158 -8.36 -1.59 -11.62
N PHE A 159 -8.36 -0.33 -11.18
CA PHE A 159 -7.70 0.06 -9.94
C PHE A 159 -8.20 -0.74 -8.73
N GLU A 160 -9.50 -1.01 -8.62
CA GLU A 160 -10.07 -1.80 -7.52
C GLU A 160 -9.53 -3.23 -7.51
N ASN A 161 -9.50 -3.89 -8.68
CA ASN A 161 -9.02 -5.27 -8.76
C ASN A 161 -7.55 -5.38 -8.35
N VAL A 162 -6.72 -4.45 -8.82
CA VAL A 162 -5.29 -4.41 -8.48
C VAL A 162 -5.07 -4.01 -7.01
N ALA A 163 -5.83 -3.03 -6.52
CA ALA A 163 -5.79 -2.63 -5.11
C ALA A 163 -6.21 -3.78 -4.18
N THR A 164 -7.20 -4.57 -4.58
CA THR A 164 -7.64 -5.76 -3.83
C THR A 164 -6.54 -6.82 -3.79
N ALA A 165 -5.92 -7.14 -4.92
CA ALA A 165 -4.82 -8.09 -4.98
C ALA A 165 -3.61 -7.64 -4.14
N TRP A 166 -3.25 -6.35 -4.23
CA TRP A 166 -2.22 -5.77 -3.37
C TRP A 166 -2.59 -5.84 -1.89
N PHE A 167 -3.87 -5.56 -1.55
CA PHE A 167 -4.33 -5.55 -0.18
C PHE A 167 -4.30 -6.93 0.46
N GLU A 168 -4.60 -8.00 -0.28
CA GLU A 168 -4.49 -9.38 0.20
C GLU A 168 -3.08 -9.71 0.71
N LEU A 169 -2.04 -9.25 0.02
CA LEU A 169 -0.64 -9.38 0.48
C LEU A 169 -0.33 -8.43 1.64
N LYS A 170 -0.89 -7.21 1.61
CA LYS A 170 -0.59 -6.18 2.61
C LYS A 170 -1.18 -6.51 3.98
N LYS A 171 -2.38 -7.07 4.05
CA LYS A 171 -3.09 -7.36 5.30
C LYS A 171 -2.31 -8.31 6.21
N ASP A 172 -1.57 -9.26 5.64
CA ASP A 172 -0.79 -10.24 6.40
C ASP A 172 0.47 -9.62 7.04
N SER A 173 0.93 -8.49 6.52
CA SER A 173 2.10 -7.76 7.01
C SER A 173 1.81 -6.73 8.09
N VAL A 174 0.53 -6.47 8.38
CA VAL A 174 0.08 -5.41 9.29
C VAL A 174 -0.89 -5.94 10.35
N THR A 175 -1.25 -5.10 11.33
CA THR A 175 -2.30 -5.48 12.31
C THR A 175 -3.69 -5.42 11.65
N PRO A 176 -4.66 -6.25 12.06
CA PRO A 176 -6.02 -6.24 11.50
C PRO A 176 -6.67 -4.86 11.51
N ALA A 177 -6.58 -4.14 12.63
CA ALA A 177 -7.13 -2.78 12.73
C ALA A 177 -6.49 -1.79 11.74
N TYR A 178 -5.17 -1.92 11.50
CA TYR A 178 -4.50 -1.07 10.51
C TYR A 178 -4.84 -1.48 9.07
N ALA A 179 -5.06 -2.76 8.81
CA ALA A 179 -5.58 -3.24 7.53
C ALA A 179 -6.95 -2.63 7.22
N GLU A 180 -7.87 -2.64 8.20
CA GLU A 180 -9.18 -1.98 8.09
C GLU A 180 -9.04 -0.49 7.79
N ASP A 181 -8.15 0.22 8.48
CA ASP A 181 -7.87 1.65 8.23
C ASP A 181 -7.33 1.90 6.82
N ILE A 182 -6.47 1.01 6.30
CA ILE A 182 -5.97 1.10 4.93
C ILE A 182 -7.13 1.00 3.95
N TRP A 183 -7.92 -0.06 4.04
CA TRP A 183 -9.03 -0.32 3.12
C TRP A 183 -10.09 0.77 3.19
N ARG A 184 -10.51 1.13 4.41
CA ARG A 184 -11.46 2.21 4.66
C ARG A 184 -11.02 3.53 4.02
N SER A 185 -9.73 3.87 4.10
CA SER A 185 -9.24 5.12 3.50
C SER A 185 -9.29 5.10 1.97
N LEU A 186 -9.03 3.94 1.34
CA LEU A 186 -9.18 3.77 -0.10
C LEU A 186 -10.65 3.87 -0.50
N THR A 187 -11.54 3.21 0.24
CA THR A 187 -12.98 3.22 0.00
C THR A 187 -13.56 4.64 0.10
N LEU A 188 -13.13 5.43 1.10
CA LEU A 188 -13.67 6.76 1.34
C LEU A 188 -13.12 7.83 0.39
N HIS A 189 -11.86 7.70 -0.03
CA HIS A 189 -11.16 8.82 -0.68
C HIS A 189 -10.66 8.52 -2.08
N VAL A 190 -10.60 7.26 -2.50
CA VAL A 190 -9.99 6.87 -3.77
C VAL A 190 -10.97 6.15 -4.68
N PHE A 191 -11.68 5.17 -4.18
CA PHE A 191 -12.62 4.38 -4.97
C PHE A 191 -13.78 5.18 -5.58
N PRO A 192 -14.32 6.26 -4.98
CA PRO A 192 -15.37 7.02 -5.64
C PRO A 192 -14.99 7.49 -7.05
N ASP A 193 -13.71 7.83 -7.26
CA ASP A 193 -13.24 8.39 -8.53
C ASP A 193 -12.43 7.40 -9.39
N LEU A 194 -11.66 6.49 -8.77
CA LEU A 194 -10.71 5.64 -9.50
C LEU A 194 -11.09 4.15 -9.55
N LYS A 195 -12.16 3.73 -8.89
CA LYS A 195 -12.53 2.32 -8.73
C LYS A 195 -12.48 1.52 -10.03
N THR A 196 -13.16 2.01 -11.07
CA THR A 196 -13.32 1.35 -12.37
C THR A 196 -12.29 1.80 -13.41
N THR A 197 -11.39 2.71 -13.05
CA THR A 197 -10.37 3.22 -13.96
C THR A 197 -9.34 2.12 -14.22
N PRO A 198 -9.01 1.81 -15.49
CA PRO A 198 -7.91 0.91 -15.82
C PRO A 198 -6.60 1.41 -15.23
N LEU A 199 -5.81 0.50 -14.65
CA LEU A 199 -4.54 0.86 -14.00
C LEU A 199 -3.60 1.62 -14.95
N SER A 200 -3.58 1.25 -16.23
CA SER A 200 -2.78 1.87 -17.28
C SER A 200 -3.17 3.32 -17.59
N LYS A 201 -4.39 3.74 -17.25
CA LYS A 201 -4.90 5.09 -17.50
C LYS A 201 -4.74 6.03 -16.30
N ILE A 202 -4.30 5.51 -15.14
CA ILE A 202 -4.05 6.35 -13.97
C ILE A 202 -2.81 7.20 -14.21
N SER A 203 -2.98 8.49 -14.00
CA SER A 203 -1.92 9.50 -14.17
C SER A 203 -1.71 10.33 -12.91
N ALA A 204 -0.53 10.94 -12.77
CA ALA A 204 -0.25 11.83 -11.66
C ALA A 204 -1.22 13.02 -11.55
N PRO A 205 -1.61 13.72 -12.63
CA PRO A 205 -2.60 14.78 -12.56
C PRO A 205 -3.94 14.33 -11.96
N MET A 206 -4.48 13.19 -12.38
CA MET A 206 -5.74 12.65 -11.83
C MET A 206 -5.66 12.45 -10.32
N VAL A 207 -4.57 11.86 -9.84
CA VAL A 207 -4.39 11.62 -8.39
C VAL A 207 -4.14 12.92 -7.64
N ILE A 208 -3.48 13.89 -8.23
CA ILE A 208 -3.29 15.22 -7.64
C ILE A 208 -4.65 15.91 -7.46
N GLU A 209 -5.51 15.92 -8.47
CA GLU A 209 -6.86 16.48 -8.39
C GLU A 209 -7.70 15.79 -7.32
N LEU A 210 -7.64 14.46 -7.22
CA LEU A 210 -8.30 13.66 -6.20
C LEU A 210 -7.87 14.06 -4.77
N LEU A 211 -6.59 14.31 -4.54
CA LEU A 211 -6.05 14.57 -3.20
C LEU A 211 -6.07 16.06 -2.81
N ARG A 212 -6.18 17.00 -3.75
CA ARG A 212 -6.22 18.44 -3.48
C ARG A 212 -7.33 18.88 -2.51
N PRO A 213 -8.59 18.39 -2.60
CA PRO A 213 -9.63 18.73 -1.64
C PRO A 213 -9.31 18.30 -0.20
N ILE A 214 -8.58 17.17 -0.04
CA ILE A 214 -8.16 16.66 1.27
C ILE A 214 -7.04 17.54 1.83
N GLU A 215 -6.11 17.97 0.97
CA GLU A 215 -5.05 18.92 1.32
C GLU A 215 -5.64 20.27 1.75
N ALA A 216 -6.61 20.80 1.00
CA ALA A 216 -7.29 22.06 1.29
C ALA A 216 -8.01 22.07 2.65
N LYS A 217 -8.53 20.91 3.09
CA LYS A 217 -9.09 20.70 4.43
C LYS A 217 -8.02 20.66 5.54
N GLY A 218 -6.73 20.73 5.21
CA GLY A 218 -5.63 20.64 6.17
C GLY A 218 -5.28 19.23 6.63
N SER A 219 -5.91 18.18 6.07
CA SER A 219 -5.68 16.77 6.45
C SER A 219 -4.40 16.21 5.81
N LEU A 220 -3.26 16.87 6.04
CA LEU A 220 -1.99 16.58 5.37
C LEU A 220 -1.44 15.18 5.65
N GLU A 221 -1.67 14.62 6.85
CA GLU A 221 -1.25 13.25 7.16
C GLU A 221 -2.07 12.21 6.37
N THR A 222 -3.37 12.48 6.13
CA THR A 222 -4.23 11.65 5.27
C THR A 222 -3.72 11.66 3.83
N VAL A 223 -3.42 12.85 3.29
CA VAL A 223 -2.81 12.99 1.94
C VAL A 223 -1.52 12.20 1.83
N LYS A 224 -0.64 12.32 2.82
CA LYS A 224 0.62 11.59 2.87
C LYS A 224 0.42 10.07 2.85
N ARG A 225 -0.52 9.55 3.64
CA ARG A 225 -0.82 8.12 3.71
C ARG A 225 -1.47 7.60 2.43
N LEU A 226 -2.41 8.36 1.86
CA LEU A 226 -3.05 8.01 0.59
C LEU A 226 -2.03 8.01 -0.55
N SER A 227 -1.18 9.04 -0.64
CA SER A 227 -0.09 9.09 -1.64
C SER A 227 0.84 7.88 -1.54
N GLN A 228 1.17 7.45 -0.31
CA GLN A 228 2.00 6.26 -0.09
C GLN A 228 1.28 4.99 -0.57
N ARG A 229 0.01 4.80 -0.19
CA ARG A 229 -0.79 3.62 -0.56
C ARG A 229 -0.98 3.52 -2.06
N LEU A 230 -1.34 4.64 -2.70
CA LEU A 230 -1.47 4.71 -4.16
C LEU A 230 -0.16 4.36 -4.88
N ASN A 231 0.96 4.90 -4.39
CA ASN A 231 2.28 4.56 -4.93
C ASN A 231 2.63 3.08 -4.74
N GLU A 232 2.29 2.48 -3.59
CA GLU A 232 2.50 1.04 -3.34
C GLU A 232 1.66 0.17 -4.29
N ILE A 233 0.37 0.53 -4.53
CA ILE A 233 -0.51 -0.19 -5.46
C ILE A 233 0.02 -0.10 -6.89
N MET A 234 0.44 1.09 -7.33
CA MET A 234 1.02 1.26 -8.68
C MET A 234 2.35 0.50 -8.83
N THR A 235 3.18 0.49 -7.79
CA THR A 235 4.42 -0.31 -7.77
C THR A 235 4.11 -1.81 -7.85
N TYR A 236 3.08 -2.28 -7.16
CA TYR A 236 2.60 -3.64 -7.29
C TYR A 236 2.18 -3.95 -8.74
N GLY A 237 1.46 -3.02 -9.39
CA GLY A 237 1.08 -3.15 -10.80
C GLY A 237 2.28 -3.26 -11.75
N VAL A 238 3.36 -2.51 -11.50
CA VAL A 238 4.62 -2.63 -12.26
C VAL A 238 5.26 -3.99 -12.03
N ASN A 239 5.41 -4.39 -10.78
CA ASN A 239 6.07 -5.66 -10.41
C ASN A 239 5.30 -6.90 -10.89
N SER A 240 3.98 -6.76 -11.07
CA SER A 240 3.11 -7.80 -11.63
C SER A 240 3.01 -7.75 -13.17
N GLY A 241 3.74 -6.85 -13.83
CA GLY A 241 3.75 -6.72 -15.29
C GLY A 241 2.48 -6.10 -15.90
N LEU A 242 1.61 -5.48 -15.07
CA LEU A 242 0.35 -4.88 -15.52
C LEU A 242 0.54 -3.50 -16.17
N ILE A 243 1.58 -2.80 -15.76
CA ILE A 243 1.98 -1.48 -16.30
C ILE A 243 3.50 -1.39 -16.39
N PHE A 244 4.02 -0.61 -17.32
CA PHE A 244 5.46 -0.47 -17.58
C PHE A 244 6.19 0.34 -16.51
N ALA A 245 5.56 1.41 -16.01
CA ALA A 245 6.16 2.33 -15.07
C ALA A 245 5.11 2.84 -14.09
N ASN A 246 5.56 3.23 -12.90
CA ASN A 246 4.70 3.83 -11.89
C ASN A 246 4.61 5.36 -12.11
N PRO A 247 3.48 5.89 -12.62
CA PRO A 247 3.31 7.32 -12.86
C PRO A 247 3.19 8.14 -11.56
N LEU A 248 3.00 7.47 -10.42
CA LEU A 248 2.86 8.10 -9.10
C LEU A 248 4.18 8.09 -8.31
N SER A 249 5.28 7.70 -8.93
CA SER A 249 6.60 7.76 -8.30
C SER A 249 6.90 9.21 -7.90
N GLY A 250 7.17 9.43 -6.61
CA GLY A 250 7.46 10.78 -6.09
C GLY A 250 6.25 11.71 -5.94
N ILE A 251 5.01 11.30 -6.20
CA ILE A 251 3.79 12.13 -6.13
C ILE A 251 3.64 12.87 -4.79
N ARG A 252 4.16 12.30 -3.71
CA ARG A 252 4.14 12.93 -2.39
C ARG A 252 4.83 14.29 -2.35
N ALA A 253 5.78 14.55 -3.24
CA ALA A 253 6.52 15.81 -3.28
C ALA A 253 5.66 17.00 -3.75
N VAL A 254 4.54 16.75 -4.43
CA VAL A 254 3.61 17.77 -4.92
C VAL A 254 2.76 18.38 -3.80
N PHE A 255 2.63 17.69 -2.65
CA PHE A 255 1.79 18.09 -1.54
C PHE A 255 2.59 18.69 -0.39
N LYS A 256 1.95 19.57 0.37
CA LYS A 256 2.52 20.14 1.60
C LYS A 256 2.86 19.01 2.58
N LYS A 257 4.03 19.10 3.19
CA LYS A 257 4.42 18.16 4.23
C LYS A 257 3.69 18.50 5.53
N PRO A 258 3.09 17.50 6.23
CA PRO A 258 2.55 17.75 7.56
C PRO A 258 3.68 18.23 8.48
N LYS A 259 3.44 19.29 9.23
CA LYS A 259 4.37 19.74 10.28
C LYS A 259 4.38 18.66 11.36
N LYS A 260 5.57 18.19 11.70
CA LYS A 260 5.73 17.28 12.84
C LYS A 260 5.44 18.08 14.12
N GLN A 261 4.32 17.80 14.75
CA GLN A 261 4.01 18.30 16.09
C GLN A 261 4.30 17.18 17.08
N ASN A 262 5.04 17.51 18.14
CA ASN A 262 5.17 16.61 19.27
C ASN A 262 3.82 16.50 19.97
N MET A 263 3.53 15.34 20.57
CA MET A 263 2.30 15.19 21.35
C MET A 263 2.35 16.16 22.54
N ALA A 264 1.20 16.77 22.82
CA ALA A 264 1.08 17.69 23.94
C ALA A 264 1.41 16.95 25.24
N ALA A 265 2.31 17.53 26.02
CA ALA A 265 2.76 17.02 27.31
C ALA A 265 2.95 18.22 28.27
N LEU A 266 2.62 18.02 29.53
CA LEU A 266 2.83 19.01 30.58
C LEU A 266 4.32 19.10 30.93
N ARG A 267 4.71 20.25 31.43
CA ARG A 267 6.02 20.47 32.04
C ARG A 267 6.08 19.82 33.44
N PRO A 268 7.27 19.57 34.00
CA PRO A 268 7.43 18.99 35.30
C PRO A 268 6.69 19.70 36.44
N ASP A 269 6.67 21.03 36.42
CA ASP A 269 6.01 21.88 37.40
C ASP A 269 4.47 21.79 37.37
N GLU A 270 3.87 21.33 36.25
CA GLU A 270 2.43 21.19 36.08
C GLU A 270 1.87 19.83 36.57
N LEU A 271 2.74 18.91 37.10
CA LEU A 271 2.27 17.62 37.62
C LEU A 271 1.30 17.78 38.81
N SER A 272 1.52 18.76 39.67
CA SER A 272 0.64 19.02 40.82
C SER A 272 -0.75 19.47 40.38
N GLU A 273 -0.85 20.35 39.35
CA GLU A 273 -2.11 20.74 38.73
C GLU A 273 -2.86 19.50 38.19
N LEU A 274 -2.17 18.64 37.46
CA LEU A 274 -2.75 17.40 36.93
C LEU A 274 -3.34 16.53 38.04
N MET A 275 -2.62 16.32 39.13
CA MET A 275 -3.08 15.44 40.23
C MET A 275 -4.29 16.05 40.96
N ILE A 276 -4.31 17.36 41.16
CA ILE A 276 -5.44 18.08 41.78
C ILE A 276 -6.68 17.97 40.88
N GLU A 277 -6.53 18.20 39.58
CA GLU A 277 -7.64 18.11 38.63
C GLU A 277 -8.20 16.67 38.52
N ILE A 278 -7.33 15.65 38.51
CA ILE A 278 -7.75 14.23 38.55
C ILE A 278 -8.54 13.96 39.83
N ALA A 279 -8.11 14.52 40.95
CA ALA A 279 -8.78 14.32 42.26
C ALA A 279 -10.17 14.92 42.29
N ASN A 280 -10.33 16.11 41.75
CA ASN A 280 -11.58 16.89 41.77
C ASN A 280 -12.52 16.55 40.66
N ALA A 281 -12.05 15.86 39.61
CA ALA A 281 -12.84 15.56 38.40
C ALA A 281 -14.03 14.65 38.69
N SER A 282 -15.17 15.00 38.11
CA SER A 282 -16.36 14.13 38.09
C SER A 282 -16.22 13.03 37.05
N ILE A 283 -15.34 12.08 37.33
CA ILE A 283 -15.06 10.91 36.49
C ILE A 283 -15.25 9.61 37.28
N LYS A 284 -15.52 8.51 36.56
CA LYS A 284 -15.68 7.19 37.18
C LYS A 284 -14.38 6.76 37.85
N ARG A 285 -14.49 6.06 38.98
CA ARG A 285 -13.33 5.50 39.73
C ARG A 285 -12.41 4.70 38.81
N ILE A 286 -12.97 3.81 37.95
CA ILE A 286 -12.19 3.02 36.98
C ILE A 286 -11.37 3.93 36.04
N THR A 287 -11.97 5.03 35.55
CA THR A 287 -11.29 5.98 34.67
C THR A 287 -10.15 6.70 35.39
N ARG A 288 -10.40 7.12 36.66
CA ARG A 288 -9.39 7.75 37.49
C ARG A 288 -8.21 6.81 37.74
N CYS A 289 -8.50 5.59 38.18
CA CYS A 289 -7.45 4.58 38.40
C CYS A 289 -6.70 4.24 37.11
N LEU A 290 -7.36 4.24 35.95
CA LEU A 290 -6.70 4.02 34.66
C LEU A 290 -5.68 5.14 34.34
N ILE A 291 -6.01 6.40 34.62
CA ILE A 291 -5.09 7.53 34.40
C ILE A 291 -3.90 7.42 35.36
N GLU A 292 -4.14 7.20 36.65
CA GLU A 292 -3.08 7.05 37.62
C GLU A 292 -2.23 5.80 37.37
N TRP A 293 -2.84 4.66 37.00
CA TRP A 293 -2.15 3.45 36.60
C TRP A 293 -1.18 3.72 35.45
N GLN A 294 -1.66 4.40 34.38
CA GLN A 294 -0.85 4.75 33.24
C GLN A 294 0.31 5.67 33.62
N LEU A 295 0.10 6.61 34.56
CA LEU A 295 1.09 7.54 35.02
C LEU A 295 2.18 6.80 35.84
N HIS A 296 1.78 5.96 36.81
CA HIS A 296 2.72 5.20 37.66
C HIS A 296 3.53 4.17 36.86
N THR A 297 2.92 3.50 35.90
CA THR A 297 3.58 2.45 35.12
C THR A 297 4.27 2.96 33.86
N MET A 298 4.09 4.23 33.48
CA MET A 298 4.63 4.85 32.25
C MET A 298 4.28 4.10 30.96
N THR A 299 3.17 3.37 30.94
CA THR A 299 2.74 2.55 29.79
C THR A 299 1.99 3.34 28.74
N ARG A 300 1.88 2.78 27.53
CA ARG A 300 1.06 3.39 26.46
C ARG A 300 -0.43 3.25 26.78
N PRO A 301 -1.28 4.18 26.30
CA PRO A 301 -2.72 4.15 26.59
C PRO A 301 -3.40 2.81 26.29
N ALA A 302 -3.03 2.16 25.17
CA ALA A 302 -3.59 0.85 24.82
C ALA A 302 -3.08 -0.26 25.76
N GLU A 303 -1.81 -0.23 26.16
CA GLU A 303 -1.21 -1.18 27.10
C GLU A 303 -1.90 -1.10 28.47
N ALA A 304 -2.05 0.12 29.01
CA ALA A 304 -2.74 0.36 30.27
C ALA A 304 -4.22 -0.08 30.22
N ALA A 305 -4.95 0.29 29.17
CA ALA A 305 -6.37 -0.05 29.06
C ALA A 305 -6.63 -1.57 28.94
N THR A 306 -5.68 -2.32 28.38
CA THR A 306 -5.78 -3.77 28.19
C THR A 306 -5.16 -4.61 29.31
N THR A 307 -4.82 -4.01 30.46
CA THR A 307 -4.26 -4.73 31.61
C THR A 307 -5.22 -5.83 32.05
N ARG A 308 -4.70 -7.07 32.21
CA ARG A 308 -5.45 -8.22 32.71
C ARG A 308 -4.97 -8.58 34.11
N TRP A 309 -5.86 -9.07 34.95
CA TRP A 309 -5.51 -9.57 36.26
C TRP A 309 -4.52 -10.74 36.21
N ALA A 310 -4.65 -11.60 35.16
CA ALA A 310 -3.76 -12.74 34.97
C ALA A 310 -2.32 -12.38 34.60
N ASP A 311 -2.07 -11.14 34.14
CA ASP A 311 -0.72 -10.67 33.80
C ASP A 311 0.06 -10.13 35.00
N ILE A 312 -0.56 -10.06 36.18
CA ILE A 312 0.00 -9.46 37.39
C ILE A 312 0.44 -10.56 38.35
N ASP A 313 1.72 -10.59 38.63
CA ASP A 313 2.31 -11.42 39.68
C ASP A 313 2.44 -10.55 40.93
N PHE A 314 1.52 -10.74 41.91
CA PHE A 314 1.48 -9.99 43.14
C PHE A 314 2.65 -10.33 44.09
N ASP A 315 3.13 -11.58 44.07
CA ASP A 315 4.23 -12.04 44.94
C ASP A 315 5.55 -11.41 44.50
N LYS A 316 5.82 -11.40 43.17
CA LYS A 316 7.01 -10.76 42.62
C LYS A 316 6.82 -9.24 42.39
N ARG A 317 5.62 -8.75 42.58
CA ARG A 317 5.26 -7.33 42.32
C ARG A 317 5.67 -6.90 40.91
N ILE A 318 5.21 -7.65 39.89
CA ILE A 318 5.48 -7.35 38.49
C ILE A 318 4.20 -7.47 37.67
N TRP A 319 4.13 -6.66 36.63
CA TRP A 319 3.15 -6.78 35.57
C TRP A 319 3.87 -7.10 34.26
N THR A 320 3.50 -8.21 33.61
CA THR A 320 4.09 -8.64 32.34
C THR A 320 3.10 -8.49 31.21
N ILE A 321 3.41 -7.63 30.23
CA ILE A 321 2.62 -7.46 29.01
C ILE A 321 3.17 -8.44 27.97
N PRO A 322 2.37 -9.39 27.48
CA PRO A 322 2.83 -10.37 26.50
C PRO A 322 3.07 -9.73 25.11
N PRO A 323 3.88 -10.37 24.25
CA PRO A 323 4.33 -9.82 22.98
C PRO A 323 3.18 -9.42 22.03
N GLU A 324 2.07 -10.16 22.06
CA GLU A 324 0.92 -9.97 21.18
C GLU A 324 0.25 -8.61 21.40
N ARG A 325 0.34 -8.09 22.62
CA ARG A 325 -0.21 -6.78 23.00
C ARG A 325 0.79 -5.63 22.92
N MET A 326 2.05 -5.95 22.62
CA MET A 326 3.12 -4.95 22.49
C MET A 326 3.33 -4.53 21.04
N LYS A 327 3.44 -3.21 20.80
CA LYS A 327 3.68 -2.66 19.45
C LYS A 327 4.90 -3.25 18.73
N LYS A 328 5.92 -3.65 19.50
CA LYS A 328 7.18 -4.19 18.97
C LYS A 328 7.27 -5.72 19.11
N ARG A 329 6.17 -6.38 19.45
CA ARG A 329 6.09 -7.85 19.62
C ARG A 329 7.21 -8.44 20.52
N ARG A 330 7.62 -7.68 21.56
CA ARG A 330 8.52 -8.13 22.62
C ARG A 330 7.79 -8.02 23.94
N PRO A 331 7.90 -8.99 24.86
CA PRO A 331 7.28 -8.88 26.18
C PRO A 331 7.84 -7.68 26.93
N HIS A 332 7.04 -7.07 27.78
CA HIS A 332 7.49 -5.97 28.62
C HIS A 332 7.09 -6.21 30.08
N THR A 333 8.06 -6.31 30.94
CA THR A 333 7.87 -6.52 32.38
C THR A 333 8.06 -5.22 33.14
N ILE A 334 7.12 -4.86 34.00
CA ILE A 334 7.07 -3.60 34.74
C ILE A 334 7.08 -3.93 36.24
N PRO A 335 8.07 -3.44 37.02
CA PRO A 335 8.03 -3.56 38.45
C PRO A 335 6.92 -2.67 39.01
N LEU A 336 6.07 -3.25 39.86
CA LEU A 336 4.95 -2.56 40.49
C LEU A 336 5.39 -1.94 41.82
N THR A 337 5.03 -0.68 42.01
CA THR A 337 5.25 0.10 43.22
C THR A 337 4.10 -0.10 44.21
N GLU A 338 4.26 0.28 45.47
CA GLU A 338 3.19 0.24 46.47
C GLU A 338 1.95 1.02 46.00
N GLN A 339 2.14 2.16 45.36
CA GLN A 339 1.07 2.99 44.83
C GLN A 339 0.32 2.28 43.71
N ALA A 340 1.04 1.64 42.79
CA ALA A 340 0.42 0.86 41.71
C ALA A 340 -0.36 -0.35 42.26
N LEU A 341 0.16 -1.04 43.28
CA LEU A 341 -0.56 -2.12 43.95
C LEU A 341 -1.80 -1.61 44.69
N ALA A 342 -1.75 -0.45 45.35
CA ALA A 342 -2.91 0.16 46.00
C ALA A 342 -4.05 0.49 45.00
N LEU A 343 -3.72 0.90 43.78
CA LEU A 343 -4.72 1.06 42.72
C LEU A 343 -5.41 -0.25 42.37
N LEU A 344 -4.63 -1.34 42.21
CA LEU A 344 -5.16 -2.67 41.97
C LEU A 344 -6.08 -3.17 43.08
N GLU A 345 -5.68 -2.98 44.31
CA GLU A 345 -6.50 -3.33 45.46
C GLU A 345 -7.81 -2.53 45.53
N THR A 346 -7.74 -1.23 45.20
CA THR A 346 -8.95 -0.37 45.06
C THR A 346 -9.90 -0.88 43.99
N LEU A 347 -9.37 -1.46 42.89
CA LEU A 347 -10.16 -1.96 41.77
C LEU A 347 -10.62 -3.41 41.96
N LYS A 348 -9.97 -4.21 42.80
CA LYS A 348 -10.27 -5.63 43.03
C LYS A 348 -11.76 -5.90 43.32
N PRO A 349 -12.45 -5.11 44.19
CA PRO A 349 -13.89 -5.29 44.41
C PRO A 349 -14.74 -5.00 43.21
N HIS A 350 -14.27 -4.17 42.27
CA HIS A 350 -15.05 -3.71 41.13
C HIS A 350 -14.84 -4.55 39.86
N SER A 351 -13.62 -5.05 39.66
CA SER A 351 -13.24 -5.77 38.44
C SER A 351 -12.42 -7.07 38.69
N GLY A 352 -12.14 -7.42 39.92
CA GLY A 352 -11.35 -8.62 40.26
C GLY A 352 -11.97 -9.93 39.81
N HIS A 353 -13.29 -9.98 39.57
CA HIS A 353 -14.02 -11.14 39.03
C HIS A 353 -14.09 -11.11 37.47
N ARG A 354 -13.42 -10.18 36.85
CA ARG A 354 -13.40 -10.00 35.39
C ARG A 354 -12.00 -10.29 34.84
N GLU A 355 -11.88 -10.40 33.52
CA GLU A 355 -10.60 -10.60 32.85
C GLU A 355 -9.72 -9.34 32.93
N TYR A 356 -10.32 -8.17 32.70
CA TYR A 356 -9.60 -6.90 32.62
C TYR A 356 -9.68 -6.10 33.93
N VAL A 357 -8.57 -5.50 34.31
CA VAL A 357 -8.49 -4.55 35.45
C VAL A 357 -9.37 -3.34 35.20
N PHE A 358 -9.41 -2.87 33.96
CA PHE A 358 -10.19 -1.71 33.51
C PHE A 358 -11.25 -2.14 32.48
N PRO A 359 -12.40 -2.69 32.91
CA PRO A 359 -13.46 -3.13 32.00
C PRO A 359 -14.13 -1.95 31.33
N ALA A 360 -14.69 -2.17 30.12
CA ALA A 360 -15.49 -1.18 29.43
C ALA A 360 -16.88 -1.04 30.07
N ASP A 361 -17.42 0.18 30.09
CA ASP A 361 -18.70 0.49 30.71
C ASP A 361 -19.89 -0.23 30.04
N ARG A 362 -19.94 -0.21 28.71
CA ARG A 362 -21.06 -0.78 27.93
C ARG A 362 -21.00 -2.30 27.81
N ASN A 363 -19.80 -2.84 27.73
CA ASN A 363 -19.57 -4.28 27.66
C ASN A 363 -18.42 -4.67 28.60
N PRO A 364 -18.70 -4.97 29.86
CA PRO A 364 -17.67 -5.27 30.86
C PRO A 364 -16.88 -6.57 30.63
N ARG A 365 -17.23 -7.35 29.60
CA ARG A 365 -16.43 -8.50 29.13
C ARG A 365 -15.22 -8.05 28.31
N THR A 366 -15.19 -6.78 27.91
CA THR A 366 -14.08 -6.18 27.18
C THR A 366 -13.37 -5.12 28.02
N HIS A 367 -12.19 -4.69 27.58
CA HIS A 367 -11.41 -3.66 28.24
C HIS A 367 -11.90 -2.24 27.91
N ALA A 368 -11.55 -1.25 28.74
CA ALA A 368 -11.77 0.16 28.45
C ALA A 368 -11.14 0.58 27.13
N ASN A 369 -11.75 1.53 26.45
CA ASN A 369 -11.17 2.07 25.23
C ASN A 369 -9.85 2.79 25.55
N SER A 370 -8.82 2.62 24.71
CA SER A 370 -7.52 3.28 24.87
C SER A 370 -7.60 4.82 24.87
N GLN A 371 -8.68 5.38 24.34
CA GLN A 371 -8.95 6.82 24.38
C GLN A 371 -9.67 7.28 25.66
N THR A 372 -10.07 6.38 26.56
CA THR A 372 -10.82 6.73 27.76
C THR A 372 -10.08 7.75 28.63
N ALA A 373 -8.79 7.51 28.92
CA ALA A 373 -7.95 8.44 29.66
C ALA A 373 -7.81 9.78 28.92
N ASN A 374 -7.57 9.75 27.62
CA ASN A 374 -7.41 10.96 26.81
C ASN A 374 -8.69 11.83 26.79
N MET A 375 -9.85 11.20 26.67
CA MET A 375 -11.14 11.91 26.71
C MET A 375 -11.44 12.49 28.10
N ALA A 376 -11.01 11.84 29.16
CA ALA A 376 -11.13 12.35 30.51
C ALA A 376 -10.23 13.58 30.72
N LEU A 377 -8.95 13.51 30.33
CA LEU A 377 -8.03 14.64 30.36
C LEU A 377 -8.56 15.85 29.59
N LYS A 378 -9.11 15.63 28.40
CA LYS A 378 -9.73 16.69 27.61
C LYS A 378 -10.89 17.38 28.36
N ARG A 379 -11.75 16.62 29.04
CA ARG A 379 -12.89 17.16 29.81
C ARG A 379 -12.45 17.90 31.07
N MET A 380 -11.28 17.54 31.63
CA MET A 380 -10.66 18.22 32.77
C MET A 380 -9.91 19.50 32.40
N GLY A 381 -10.03 19.99 31.15
CA GLY A 381 -9.40 21.24 30.70
C GLY A 381 -7.99 21.08 30.09
N PHE A 382 -7.47 19.87 29.98
CA PHE A 382 -6.14 19.64 29.38
C PHE A 382 -6.19 19.48 27.85
N GLN A 383 -7.26 19.92 27.19
CA GLN A 383 -7.29 19.91 25.72
C GLN A 383 -6.11 20.72 25.19
N ASP A 384 -5.40 20.18 24.20
CA ASP A 384 -4.21 20.76 23.54
C ASP A 384 -2.98 20.99 24.46
N ARG A 385 -3.10 20.79 25.78
CA ARG A 385 -2.00 20.85 26.78
C ARG A 385 -1.43 19.48 27.11
N LEU A 386 -2.29 18.46 27.25
CA LEU A 386 -1.88 17.11 27.60
C LEU A 386 -2.71 16.08 26.85
N VAL A 387 -2.06 15.13 26.20
CA VAL A 387 -2.65 13.87 25.78
C VAL A 387 -2.18 12.73 26.67
N SER A 388 -2.99 11.70 26.82
CA SER A 388 -2.66 10.53 27.64
C SER A 388 -1.26 9.94 27.35
N HIS A 389 -0.82 9.95 26.09
CA HIS A 389 0.54 9.55 25.72
C HIS A 389 1.60 10.57 26.20
N GLY A 390 1.26 11.83 26.34
CA GLY A 390 2.16 12.89 26.83
C GLY A 390 2.61 12.71 28.27
N MET A 391 1.86 11.97 29.09
CA MET A 391 2.27 11.61 30.46
C MET A 391 3.60 10.85 30.49
N ARG A 392 3.90 10.08 29.46
CA ARG A 392 5.18 9.37 29.33
C ARG A 392 6.35 10.32 29.05
N SER A 393 6.09 11.35 28.22
CA SER A 393 7.10 12.39 27.95
C SER A 393 7.40 13.19 29.20
N MET A 394 6.38 13.54 29.99
CA MET A 394 6.54 14.21 31.28
C MET A 394 7.34 13.36 32.24
N ALA A 395 7.01 12.07 32.39
CA ALA A 395 7.77 11.14 33.26
C ALA A 395 9.23 11.03 32.83
N SER A 396 9.49 10.88 31.54
CA SER A 396 10.84 10.85 30.96
C SER A 396 11.63 12.13 31.31
N THR A 397 11.01 13.29 31.13
CA THR A 397 11.65 14.58 31.43
C THR A 397 12.01 14.68 32.90
N ILE A 398 11.05 14.43 33.78
CA ILE A 398 11.27 14.50 35.27
C ILE A 398 12.37 13.54 35.72
N LEU A 399 12.34 12.30 35.23
CA LEU A 399 13.35 11.31 35.60
C LEU A 399 14.76 11.71 35.14
N ASN A 400 14.89 12.23 33.90
CA ASN A 400 16.16 12.72 33.36
C ASN A 400 16.67 13.94 34.14
N GLU A 401 15.81 14.90 34.51
CA GLU A 401 16.15 16.08 35.28
C GLU A 401 16.65 15.71 36.70
N HIS A 402 16.16 14.58 37.26
CA HIS A 402 16.60 14.08 38.56
C HIS A 402 17.77 13.09 38.47
N GLY A 403 18.41 12.98 37.31
CA GLY A 403 19.65 12.24 37.12
C GLY A 403 19.51 10.71 37.12
N TRP A 404 18.32 10.19 36.87
CA TRP A 404 18.13 8.75 36.66
C TRP A 404 18.81 8.28 35.35
N ASP A 405 19.33 7.06 35.37
CA ASP A 405 20.01 6.46 34.23
C ASP A 405 19.11 6.44 33.02
N PRO A 406 19.49 7.12 31.90
CA PRO A 406 18.67 7.18 30.68
C PRO A 406 18.33 5.80 30.09
N GLU A 407 19.23 4.81 30.27
CA GLU A 407 18.95 3.45 29.80
C GLU A 407 17.79 2.80 30.55
N LEU A 408 17.73 3.00 31.88
CA LEU A 408 16.59 2.50 32.67
C LEU A 408 15.28 3.19 32.32
N ILE A 409 15.33 4.49 32.00
CA ILE A 409 14.16 5.26 31.54
C ILE A 409 13.67 4.72 30.21
N GLU A 410 14.55 4.52 29.23
CA GLU A 410 14.19 4.01 27.90
C GLU A 410 13.59 2.59 27.98
N VAL A 411 14.16 1.72 28.81
CA VAL A 411 13.63 0.38 29.07
C VAL A 411 12.26 0.45 29.75
N ALA A 412 12.06 1.31 30.74
CA ALA A 412 10.75 1.49 31.38
C ALA A 412 9.69 1.99 30.43
N LEU A 413 10.06 2.81 29.46
CA LEU A 413 9.20 3.28 28.38
C LEU A 413 9.02 2.24 27.27
N ALA A 414 9.61 1.05 27.35
CA ALA A 414 9.61 0.04 26.28
C ALA A 414 10.01 0.64 24.92
N HIS A 415 11.01 1.52 24.92
CA HIS A 415 11.64 1.99 23.71
C HIS A 415 12.69 0.97 23.25
N VAL A 416 12.78 0.77 21.94
CA VAL A 416 13.82 -0.09 21.35
C VAL A 416 15.01 0.79 21.03
N ASP A 417 16.20 0.32 21.39
CA ASP A 417 17.44 0.99 21.00
C ASP A 417 17.46 1.15 19.49
N LYS A 418 17.88 2.33 19.03
CA LYS A 418 18.00 2.64 17.59
C LYS A 418 19.19 1.95 16.97
N ASP A 419 20.17 1.59 17.76
CA ASP A 419 21.29 0.78 17.36
C ASP A 419 20.88 -0.69 17.33
N GLU A 420 20.69 -1.23 16.12
CA GLU A 420 20.25 -2.61 15.88
C GLU A 420 21.27 -3.61 16.45
N VAL A 421 22.56 -3.30 16.40
CA VAL A 421 23.63 -4.13 16.94
C VAL A 421 23.52 -4.19 18.46
N ARG A 422 23.45 -3.04 19.13
CA ARG A 422 23.29 -2.96 20.57
C ARG A 422 22.00 -3.63 21.06
N SER A 423 20.89 -3.41 20.35
CA SER A 423 19.59 -4.02 20.63
C SER A 423 19.58 -5.55 20.48
N ALA A 424 20.44 -6.12 19.62
CA ALA A 424 20.58 -7.56 19.45
C ALA A 424 21.31 -8.22 20.62
N TYR A 425 22.29 -7.53 21.19
CA TYR A 425 23.11 -8.04 22.29
C TYR A 425 22.56 -7.71 23.68
N ASN A 426 21.90 -6.56 23.85
CA ASN A 426 21.35 -6.15 25.14
C ASN A 426 19.84 -6.45 25.22
N ARG A 427 19.48 -7.56 25.86
CA ARG A 427 18.09 -7.98 26.11
C ARG A 427 17.70 -7.87 27.58
N ALA A 428 18.49 -7.14 28.39
CA ALA A 428 18.26 -7.04 29.80
C ALA A 428 17.04 -6.18 30.13
N ASP A 429 16.12 -6.70 30.94
CA ASP A 429 14.94 -5.98 31.41
C ASP A 429 15.24 -5.05 32.57
N TYR A 430 16.41 -5.16 33.18
CA TYR A 430 16.87 -4.37 34.35
C TYR A 430 15.84 -4.23 35.47
N ILE A 431 15.01 -5.26 35.71
CA ILE A 431 13.87 -5.18 36.65
C ILE A 431 14.30 -4.65 38.01
N GLU A 432 15.32 -5.25 38.63
CA GLU A 432 15.77 -4.84 39.96
C GLU A 432 16.37 -3.43 40.00
N ARG A 433 17.06 -3.02 38.93
CA ARG A 433 17.58 -1.64 38.81
C ARG A 433 16.48 -0.61 38.58
N ARG A 434 15.38 -1.02 37.94
CA ARG A 434 14.22 -0.14 37.72
C ARG A 434 13.32 0.02 38.94
N ARG A 435 13.31 -0.92 39.90
CA ARG A 435 12.48 -0.82 41.12
C ARG A 435 12.70 0.49 41.88
N PRO A 436 13.92 0.90 42.21
CA PRO A 436 14.16 2.17 42.92
C PRO A 436 13.68 3.39 42.11
N MET A 437 13.93 3.39 40.80
CA MET A 437 13.49 4.46 39.91
C MET A 437 11.96 4.57 39.85
N MET A 438 11.25 3.44 39.68
CA MET A 438 9.79 3.40 39.66
C MET A 438 9.17 3.78 41.00
N ALA A 439 9.77 3.35 42.12
CA ALA A 439 9.34 3.74 43.43
C ALA A 439 9.47 5.25 43.63
N TRP A 440 10.64 5.80 43.33
CA TRP A 440 10.88 7.25 43.39
C TRP A 440 9.87 8.03 42.51
N TRP A 441 9.61 7.56 41.30
CA TRP A 441 8.63 8.17 40.40
C TRP A 441 7.22 8.16 40.98
N SER A 442 6.79 7.04 41.55
CA SER A 442 5.48 6.93 42.20
C SER A 442 5.37 7.80 43.46
N GLU A 443 6.44 7.92 44.26
CA GLU A 443 6.50 8.86 45.38
C GLU A 443 6.43 10.32 44.90
N HIS A 444 7.11 10.65 43.80
CA HIS A 444 7.08 11.98 43.21
C HIS A 444 5.67 12.38 42.78
N ILE A 445 4.93 11.46 42.14
CA ILE A 445 3.51 11.64 41.82
C ILE A 445 2.68 11.87 43.08
N GLN A 446 2.89 11.06 44.12
CA GLN A 446 2.15 11.15 45.37
C GLN A 446 2.42 12.46 46.11
N LYS A 447 3.66 12.95 46.11
CA LYS A 447 4.04 14.26 46.64
C LYS A 447 3.36 15.40 45.88
N ALA A 448 3.30 15.31 44.55
CA ALA A 448 2.61 16.27 43.71
C ALA A 448 1.11 16.31 43.97
N ALA A 449 0.49 15.22 44.40
CA ALA A 449 -0.93 15.13 44.73
C ALA A 449 -1.36 15.87 46.00
N THR A 450 -0.47 16.55 46.69
CA THR A 450 -0.70 17.35 47.90
C THR A 450 -1.84 16.85 48.79
N GLY A 451 -1.48 16.08 49.83
CA GLY A 451 -2.40 15.70 50.89
C GLY A 451 -3.49 14.69 50.50
N ASN A 452 -3.12 13.49 50.04
CA ASN A 452 -4.01 12.32 49.87
C ASN A 452 -5.05 12.36 48.74
N LEU A 453 -4.84 13.20 47.76
CA LEU A 453 -5.77 13.34 46.64
C LEU A 453 -5.63 12.26 45.55
N SER A 454 -4.59 11.40 45.58
CA SER A 454 -4.45 10.30 44.63
C SER A 454 -5.30 9.09 45.03
N ALA A 455 -5.82 8.34 44.02
CA ALA A 455 -6.54 7.10 44.32
C ALA A 455 -5.66 6.03 44.96
N SER A 456 -4.35 6.10 44.74
CA SER A 456 -3.33 5.23 45.31
C SER A 456 -3.06 5.55 46.80
N ALA A 457 -3.36 6.77 47.26
CA ALA A 457 -3.15 7.21 48.65
C ALA A 457 -4.31 6.90 49.60
N ILE A 458 -5.48 6.58 49.08
CA ILE A 458 -6.73 6.38 49.87
C ILE A 458 -6.57 5.31 50.96
N LYS A 459 -5.72 4.32 50.75
CA LYS A 459 -5.55 3.23 51.74
C LYS A 459 -4.64 3.59 52.94
N GLN A 460 -3.61 4.39 52.74
CA GLN A 460 -2.68 4.81 53.81
C GLN A 460 -3.34 5.71 54.84
N THR A 461 -4.33 6.50 54.45
CA THR A 461 -5.06 7.41 55.33
C THR A 461 -6.07 6.69 56.24
N ARG A 462 -6.58 5.53 55.83
CA ARG A 462 -7.56 4.77 56.64
C ARG A 462 -6.91 4.03 57.78
N ASP A 463 -5.66 3.62 57.65
CA ASP A 463 -4.95 2.88 58.70
C ASP A 463 -4.37 3.78 59.83
N HIS A 464 -4.26 5.10 59.56
CA HIS A 464 -3.70 6.03 60.56
C HIS A 464 -4.79 6.82 61.34
N ASN A 465 -6.07 6.75 60.94
CA ASN A 465 -7.16 7.48 61.62
C ASN A 465 -8.12 6.61 62.45
N VAL A 466 -7.73 5.39 62.82
CA VAL A 466 -8.45 4.65 63.85
C VAL A 466 -7.90 5.05 65.20
N VAL A 467 -8.33 6.20 65.72
CA VAL A 467 -8.24 6.51 67.13
C VAL A 467 -9.29 5.66 67.86
N PRO A 468 -8.92 4.76 68.77
CA PRO A 468 -9.93 4.03 69.55
C PRO A 468 -10.64 5.03 70.41
N ILE A 469 -11.93 5.22 70.18
CA ILE A 469 -12.84 5.92 71.12
C ILE A 469 -12.95 5.03 72.35
N ARG A 470 -12.42 5.51 73.47
CA ARG A 470 -12.66 4.93 74.76
C ARG A 470 -14.04 5.24 75.26
#